data_251aefb94a1bea057d9be63c6f6b311a
#
_entry.id   251aefb94a1bea057d9be63c6f6b311a
#
_cell.length_a   1.000
_cell.length_b   1.000
_cell.length_c   1.000
_cell.angle_alpha   90.00
_cell.angle_beta   90.00
_cell.angle_gamma   90.00
#
_symmetry.space_group_name_H-M   'P 1'
#
loop_
_entity.id
_entity.type
_entity.pdbx_description
1 polymer ?
#
loop_
_entity_poly.entity_id
_entity_poly.type
_entity_poly.pdbx_seq_one_letter_code
_entity_poly.pdbx_strand_id
1 'polypeptide(L)'
;MISQSASVDPEKFSGVWALSGTYGAFTPLMYTPARVWSQQNQDSKFRTGVLHILAGHSGPETAADGRTHFGIFATQVWKLFPRGQVIHINLWDYNDVAPGYFAAAEIAARDPKVGVIIIEVARPDFPVADRNTFADKDLTAARKGLYVIRDFTPGKPKHGTVICQGSSSTVNVVKVISRLEEAGINVKIISAISEDLFDRQPQDYRNSVLPPEALVDAMFVSSATRRVPPVRDLGPLTDEYSLTSDWDNQWLTSGLEKEVIEEAHLDPESIFKSIKRFADDRAKRLERQKSLLAKLVD
;
A
#
# COMPACT_ATOMS: atom_id res chain seq x y z
N MET A 1 31.76 -1.71 -12.57
CA MET A 1 30.90 -2.91 -12.77
C MET A 1 29.79 -2.66 -13.80
N ILE A 2 28.96 -1.64 -13.69
CA ILE A 2 27.88 -1.33 -14.66
C ILE A 2 28.47 -1.01 -16.06
N SER A 3 29.56 -0.25 -16.15
CA SER A 3 30.22 0.07 -17.43
C SER A 3 30.83 -1.15 -18.12
N GLN A 4 31.20 -2.17 -17.35
CA GLN A 4 31.72 -3.42 -17.89
C GLN A 4 30.61 -4.34 -18.40
N SER A 5 29.44 -4.32 -17.73
CA SER A 5 28.28 -5.10 -18.16
C SER A 5 27.67 -4.55 -19.47
N ALA A 6 27.80 -3.26 -19.73
CA ALA A 6 27.35 -2.64 -20.98
C ALA A 6 28.14 -3.08 -22.22
N SER A 7 29.31 -3.73 -22.06
CA SER A 7 30.09 -4.32 -23.15
C SER A 7 29.69 -5.75 -23.50
N VAL A 8 28.80 -6.36 -22.74
CA VAL A 8 28.30 -7.72 -22.97
C VAL A 8 27.15 -7.69 -23.99
N ASP A 9 26.98 -8.77 -24.74
CA ASP A 9 25.93 -8.93 -25.72
C ASP A 9 24.53 -8.58 -25.12
N PRO A 10 23.88 -7.50 -25.58
CA PRO A 10 22.64 -7.03 -24.99
C PRO A 10 21.48 -8.02 -25.13
N GLU A 11 21.54 -8.95 -26.07
CA GLU A 11 20.52 -9.99 -26.23
C GLU A 11 20.64 -11.09 -25.17
N LYS A 12 21.82 -11.23 -24.56
CA LYS A 12 22.14 -12.25 -23.56
C LYS A 12 22.25 -11.72 -22.15
N PHE A 13 22.29 -10.40 -21.98
CA PHE A 13 22.50 -9.76 -20.70
C PHE A 13 21.27 -8.91 -20.29
N SER A 14 20.56 -9.36 -19.26
CA SER A 14 19.38 -8.67 -18.74
C SER A 14 19.68 -7.60 -17.68
N GLY A 15 20.95 -7.21 -17.53
CA GLY A 15 21.41 -6.25 -16.53
C GLY A 15 21.85 -6.90 -15.22
N VAL A 16 22.31 -6.06 -14.29
CA VAL A 16 22.71 -6.48 -12.93
C VAL A 16 21.48 -6.40 -12.01
N TRP A 17 21.22 -7.48 -11.30
CA TRP A 17 20.17 -7.50 -10.26
C TRP A 17 20.86 -7.42 -8.91
N ALA A 18 20.67 -6.30 -8.24
CA ALA A 18 21.28 -6.00 -6.94
C ALA A 18 20.23 -5.87 -5.86
N LEU A 19 20.55 -6.31 -4.64
CA LEU A 19 19.70 -6.17 -3.47
C LEU A 19 20.45 -5.36 -2.40
N SER A 20 19.79 -4.36 -1.85
CA SER A 20 20.21 -3.66 -0.64
C SER A 20 19.07 -3.62 0.36
N GLY A 21 19.38 -3.74 1.64
CA GLY A 21 18.38 -3.71 2.72
C GLY A 21 18.75 -2.67 3.76
N THR A 22 17.73 -1.99 4.29
CA THR A 22 17.87 -1.03 5.39
C THR A 22 16.53 -0.88 6.10
N TYR A 23 16.53 -0.16 7.24
CA TYR A 23 15.28 0.27 7.87
C TYR A 23 14.48 1.19 6.94
N GLY A 24 13.15 1.09 6.99
CA GLY A 24 12.26 1.91 6.18
C GLY A 24 12.57 3.40 6.27
N ALA A 25 12.86 3.90 7.46
CA ALA A 25 13.22 5.31 7.69
C ALA A 25 14.48 5.78 6.93
N PHE A 26 15.39 4.87 6.61
CA PHE A 26 16.65 5.22 5.93
C PHE A 26 16.60 5.00 4.41
N THR A 27 15.54 4.42 3.90
CA THR A 27 15.39 4.23 2.45
C THR A 27 15.47 5.53 1.64
N PRO A 28 15.04 6.71 2.15
CA PRO A 28 15.23 7.98 1.44
C PRO A 28 16.68 8.31 1.12
N LEU A 29 17.65 7.80 1.88
CA LEU A 29 19.08 7.97 1.58
C LEU A 29 19.47 7.26 0.27
N MET A 30 18.71 6.26 -0.14
CA MET A 30 18.88 5.54 -1.39
C MET A 30 18.17 6.19 -2.59
N TYR A 31 17.39 7.25 -2.36
CA TYR A 31 16.62 7.91 -3.42
C TYR A 31 17.52 8.40 -4.57
N THR A 32 18.57 9.13 -4.26
CA THR A 32 19.46 9.68 -5.30
C THR A 32 20.15 8.60 -6.13
N PRO A 33 20.83 7.60 -5.55
CA PRO A 33 21.42 6.52 -6.35
C PRO A 33 20.36 5.70 -7.11
N ALA A 34 19.21 5.44 -6.54
CA ALA A 34 18.12 4.74 -7.22
C ALA A 34 17.56 5.56 -8.39
N ARG A 35 17.45 6.87 -8.23
CA ARG A 35 17.05 7.79 -9.30
C ARG A 35 18.04 7.77 -10.47
N VAL A 36 19.34 7.88 -10.18
CA VAL A 36 20.39 7.82 -11.22
C VAL A 36 20.35 6.47 -11.94
N TRP A 37 20.17 5.39 -11.20
CA TRP A 37 20.02 4.04 -11.77
C TRP A 37 18.80 3.94 -12.71
N SER A 38 17.66 4.47 -12.29
CA SER A 38 16.43 4.51 -13.10
C SER A 38 16.61 5.33 -14.38
N GLN A 39 17.28 6.49 -14.30
CA GLN A 39 17.61 7.31 -15.46
C GLN A 39 18.54 6.57 -16.44
N GLN A 40 19.57 5.88 -15.92
CA GLN A 40 20.45 5.06 -16.75
C GLN A 40 19.71 3.93 -17.47
N ASN A 41 18.73 3.29 -16.81
CA ASN A 41 17.87 2.30 -17.47
C ASN A 41 17.05 2.90 -18.61
N GLN A 42 16.57 4.13 -18.44
CA GLN A 42 15.78 4.82 -19.46
C GLN A 42 16.63 5.24 -20.67
N ASP A 43 17.82 5.77 -20.43
CA ASP A 43 18.62 6.45 -21.45
C ASP A 43 19.66 5.54 -22.12
N SER A 44 19.99 4.42 -21.47
CA SER A 44 20.94 3.45 -22.01
C SER A 44 20.31 2.60 -23.11
N LYS A 45 21.10 2.32 -24.15
CA LYS A 45 20.76 1.31 -25.16
C LYS A 45 20.72 -0.11 -24.57
N PHE A 46 21.40 -0.32 -23.45
CA PHE A 46 21.50 -1.58 -22.77
C PHE A 46 20.82 -1.48 -21.43
N ARG A 47 20.15 -2.51 -21.04
CA ARG A 47 19.56 -2.60 -19.72
C ARG A 47 20.66 -2.58 -18.66
N THR A 48 20.60 -1.62 -17.72
CA THR A 48 21.54 -1.57 -16.59
C THR A 48 21.19 -2.62 -15.52
N GLY A 49 19.91 -2.91 -15.35
CA GLY A 49 19.41 -3.94 -14.43
C GLY A 49 18.34 -3.45 -13.47
N VAL A 50 18.18 -4.16 -12.35
CA VAL A 50 17.16 -3.88 -11.34
C VAL A 50 17.80 -3.75 -9.97
N LEU A 51 17.55 -2.63 -9.31
CA LEU A 51 17.90 -2.40 -7.92
C LEU A 51 16.72 -2.78 -7.02
N HIS A 52 16.92 -3.77 -6.17
CA HIS A 52 15.96 -4.15 -5.14
C HIS A 52 16.32 -3.45 -3.83
N ILE A 53 15.35 -2.81 -3.20
CA ILE A 53 15.51 -2.18 -1.89
C ILE A 53 14.54 -2.85 -0.92
N LEU A 54 15.08 -3.59 0.04
CA LEU A 54 14.32 -4.14 1.13
C LEU A 54 14.22 -3.10 2.25
N ALA A 55 13.04 -2.53 2.41
CA ALA A 55 12.71 -1.59 3.46
C ALA A 55 12.14 -2.35 4.66
N GLY A 56 12.98 -2.68 5.60
CA GLY A 56 12.56 -3.31 6.85
C GLY A 56 11.88 -2.31 7.76
N HIS A 57 10.84 -2.75 8.49
CA HIS A 57 10.21 -1.98 9.56
C HIS A 57 9.59 -0.66 9.06
N SER A 58 8.66 -0.74 8.13
CA SER A 58 8.09 0.43 7.47
C SER A 58 6.97 1.14 8.24
N GLY A 59 6.42 0.52 9.27
CA GLY A 59 5.29 1.07 10.04
C GLY A 59 5.60 1.33 11.53
N PRO A 60 4.57 1.69 12.33
CA PRO A 60 4.69 1.92 13.77
C PRO A 60 5.07 0.67 14.56
N GLU A 61 4.96 -0.50 13.96
CA GLU A 61 5.41 -1.79 14.51
C GLU A 61 6.92 -1.83 14.80
N THR A 62 7.69 -0.84 14.40
CA THR A 62 9.13 -0.71 14.70
C THR A 62 9.42 0.03 16.00
N ALA A 63 8.43 0.23 16.83
CA ALA A 63 8.51 1.02 18.06
C ALA A 63 9.71 0.70 18.97
N ALA A 64 10.08 -0.58 19.08
CA ALA A 64 11.21 -1.03 19.88
C ALA A 64 12.58 -0.50 19.39
N ASP A 65 12.71 -0.16 18.10
CA ASP A 65 13.93 0.41 17.54
C ASP A 65 14.03 1.93 17.72
N GLY A 66 12.96 2.56 18.19
CA GLY A 66 12.88 3.99 18.43
C GLY A 66 12.29 4.78 17.27
N ARG A 67 11.78 5.98 17.59
CA ARG A 67 11.04 6.85 16.64
C ARG A 67 11.81 7.24 15.38
N THR A 68 13.13 7.25 15.42
CA THR A 68 13.98 7.58 14.27
C THR A 68 14.00 6.48 13.21
N HIS A 69 13.52 5.29 13.51
CA HIS A 69 13.53 4.12 12.64
C HIS A 69 12.19 3.88 11.93
N PHE A 70 11.14 4.63 12.26
CA PHE A 70 9.84 4.50 11.63
C PHE A 70 9.88 4.88 10.15
N GLY A 71 9.53 3.95 9.29
CA GLY A 71 9.48 4.16 7.84
C GLY A 71 8.24 4.90 7.34
N ILE A 72 7.34 5.32 8.24
CA ILE A 72 6.03 5.90 7.92
C ILE A 72 6.09 7.13 6.99
N PHE A 73 7.17 7.88 7.04
CA PHE A 73 7.39 9.08 6.21
C PHE A 73 8.33 8.83 5.02
N ALA A 74 8.86 7.63 4.89
CA ALA A 74 9.90 7.33 3.89
C ALA A 74 9.32 6.90 2.54
N THR A 75 8.17 6.24 2.53
CA THR A 75 7.57 5.64 1.32
C THR A 75 7.25 6.65 0.23
N GLN A 76 7.03 7.91 0.58
CA GLN A 76 6.72 8.98 -0.37
C GLN A 76 7.81 9.21 -1.42
N VAL A 77 9.09 8.96 -1.11
CA VAL A 77 10.20 9.19 -2.05
C VAL A 77 10.10 8.30 -3.28
N TRP A 78 9.50 7.13 -3.16
CA TRP A 78 9.31 6.19 -4.27
C TRP A 78 8.21 6.62 -5.23
N LYS A 79 7.30 7.49 -4.79
CA LYS A 79 6.28 8.12 -5.64
C LYS A 79 6.80 9.34 -6.42
N LEU A 80 8.07 9.74 -6.21
CA LEU A 80 8.73 10.84 -6.95
C LEU A 80 9.39 10.39 -8.26
N PHE A 81 9.28 9.13 -8.62
CA PHE A 81 9.75 8.61 -9.90
C PHE A 81 8.65 8.73 -10.97
N PRO A 82 9.02 8.82 -12.25
CA PRO A 82 8.06 8.67 -13.32
C PRO A 82 7.30 7.35 -13.19
N ARG A 83 6.02 7.39 -13.52
CA ARG A 83 5.14 6.22 -13.41
C ARG A 83 5.69 5.05 -14.23
N GLY A 84 5.75 3.88 -13.63
CA GLY A 84 6.21 2.65 -14.25
C GLY A 84 7.71 2.39 -14.17
N GLN A 85 8.51 3.30 -13.61
CA GLN A 85 9.96 3.09 -13.42
C GLN A 85 10.30 2.43 -12.08
N VAL A 86 9.39 2.49 -11.12
CA VAL A 86 9.51 1.84 -9.81
C VAL A 86 8.31 0.92 -9.62
N ILE A 87 8.51 -0.20 -8.95
CA ILE A 87 7.43 -1.01 -8.38
C ILE A 87 7.61 -1.01 -6.88
N HIS A 88 6.65 -0.43 -6.17
CA HIS A 88 6.62 -0.37 -4.72
C HIS A 88 5.62 -1.38 -4.18
N ILE A 89 6.06 -2.25 -3.27
CA ILE A 89 5.28 -3.32 -2.66
C ILE A 89 5.31 -3.16 -1.16
N ASN A 90 4.14 -3.04 -0.53
CA ASN A 90 3.98 -2.95 0.91
C ASN A 90 3.26 -4.21 1.42
N LEU A 91 4.03 -5.17 1.90
CA LEU A 91 3.55 -6.49 2.30
C LEU A 91 3.01 -6.48 3.74
N TRP A 92 1.91 -7.18 3.97
CA TRP A 92 1.32 -7.29 5.30
C TRP A 92 1.14 -8.74 5.77
N ASP A 93 1.07 -9.69 4.85
CA ASP A 93 0.86 -11.11 5.13
C ASP A 93 1.96 -11.94 4.47
N TYR A 94 2.40 -12.98 5.13
CA TYR A 94 3.42 -13.88 4.60
C TYR A 94 3.03 -14.53 3.26
N ASN A 95 1.74 -14.82 3.08
CA ASN A 95 1.21 -15.32 1.80
C ASN A 95 1.44 -14.37 0.63
N ASP A 96 1.63 -13.08 0.87
CA ASP A 96 1.82 -12.07 -0.17
C ASP A 96 3.27 -11.94 -0.65
N VAL A 97 4.24 -12.42 0.16
CA VAL A 97 5.67 -12.19 -0.07
C VAL A 97 6.12 -12.74 -1.42
N ALA A 98 5.98 -14.03 -1.64
CA ALA A 98 6.42 -14.65 -2.87
C ALA A 98 5.60 -14.18 -4.09
N PRO A 99 4.24 -14.19 -4.07
CA PRO A 99 3.46 -13.75 -5.21
C PRO A 99 3.71 -12.29 -5.59
N GLY A 100 3.75 -11.37 -4.62
CA GLY A 100 3.99 -9.95 -4.86
C GLY A 100 5.39 -9.68 -5.43
N TYR A 101 6.41 -10.28 -4.82
CA TYR A 101 7.78 -10.13 -5.30
C TYR A 101 7.97 -10.69 -6.71
N PHE A 102 7.51 -11.92 -6.97
CA PHE A 102 7.66 -12.52 -8.29
C PHE A 102 6.91 -11.75 -9.37
N ALA A 103 5.75 -11.19 -9.07
CA ALA A 103 5.05 -10.34 -10.04
C ALA A 103 5.88 -9.10 -10.42
N ALA A 104 6.47 -8.42 -9.44
CA ALA A 104 7.35 -7.28 -9.70
C ALA A 104 8.60 -7.68 -10.47
N ALA A 105 9.23 -8.79 -10.08
CA ALA A 105 10.43 -9.30 -10.75
C ALA A 105 10.16 -9.71 -12.20
N GLU A 106 9.05 -10.39 -12.49
CA GLU A 106 8.65 -10.76 -13.85
C GLU A 106 8.37 -9.53 -14.72
N ILE A 107 7.71 -8.51 -14.16
CA ILE A 107 7.49 -7.24 -14.88
C ILE A 107 8.83 -6.58 -15.16
N ALA A 108 9.68 -6.45 -14.15
CA ALA A 108 11.00 -5.87 -14.29
C ALA A 108 11.86 -6.66 -15.27
N ALA A 109 11.71 -7.98 -15.38
CA ALA A 109 12.44 -8.78 -16.37
C ALA A 109 12.02 -8.48 -17.82
N ARG A 110 10.77 -8.04 -18.05
CA ARG A 110 10.20 -7.80 -19.37
C ARG A 110 10.17 -6.32 -19.77
N ASP A 111 10.03 -5.42 -18.78
CA ASP A 111 9.95 -3.98 -18.99
C ASP A 111 11.26 -3.30 -18.55
N PRO A 112 12.14 -2.91 -19.50
CA PRO A 112 13.42 -2.31 -19.18
C PRO A 112 13.30 -0.94 -18.48
N LYS A 113 12.12 -0.31 -18.48
CA LYS A 113 11.89 0.94 -17.74
C LYS A 113 11.85 0.73 -16.24
N VAL A 114 11.48 -0.46 -15.78
CA VAL A 114 11.45 -0.80 -14.35
C VAL A 114 12.88 -1.05 -13.89
N GLY A 115 13.47 -0.05 -13.27
CA GLY A 115 14.83 -0.09 -12.75
C GLY A 115 14.92 -0.34 -11.25
N VAL A 116 13.80 -0.19 -10.50
CA VAL A 116 13.80 -0.25 -9.03
C VAL A 116 12.58 -1.01 -8.53
N ILE A 117 12.81 -1.93 -7.60
CA ILE A 117 11.74 -2.62 -6.85
C ILE A 117 11.95 -2.33 -5.37
N ILE A 118 10.94 -1.76 -4.72
CA ILE A 118 10.94 -1.51 -3.29
C ILE A 118 10.02 -2.52 -2.62
N ILE A 119 10.53 -3.17 -1.58
CA ILE A 119 9.78 -4.18 -0.81
C ILE A 119 9.77 -3.73 0.63
N GLU A 120 8.60 -3.32 1.11
CA GLU A 120 8.39 -3.01 2.51
C GLU A 120 7.90 -4.23 3.25
N VAL A 121 8.54 -4.54 4.36
CA VAL A 121 8.21 -5.71 5.18
C VAL A 121 8.06 -5.31 6.65
N ALA A 122 7.23 -6.06 7.37
CA ALA A 122 7.08 -5.91 8.82
C ALA A 122 8.25 -6.56 9.56
N ARG A 123 8.43 -6.14 10.81
CA ARG A 123 9.37 -6.77 11.74
C ARG A 123 8.69 -7.79 12.67
N PRO A 124 7.54 -7.44 13.32
CA PRO A 124 6.90 -8.36 14.25
C PRO A 124 6.35 -9.60 13.55
N ASP A 125 6.26 -10.68 14.31
CA ASP A 125 5.56 -11.86 13.88
C ASP A 125 4.06 -11.63 13.91
N PHE A 126 3.43 -11.58 12.75
CA PHE A 126 1.99 -11.55 12.61
C PHE A 126 1.46 -12.96 12.28
N PRO A 127 0.28 -13.34 12.78
CA PRO A 127 -0.38 -14.56 12.33
C PRO A 127 -0.60 -14.53 10.81
N VAL A 128 -0.28 -15.62 10.14
CA VAL A 128 -0.56 -15.80 8.73
C VAL A 128 -2.07 -15.81 8.52
N ALA A 129 -2.56 -14.99 7.61
CA ALA A 129 -3.98 -14.89 7.37
C ALA A 129 -4.57 -16.15 6.71
N ASP A 130 -5.71 -16.61 7.21
CA ASP A 130 -6.46 -17.68 6.56
C ASP A 130 -7.22 -17.13 5.35
N ARG A 131 -6.67 -17.33 4.16
CA ARG A 131 -7.26 -16.86 2.90
C ARG A 131 -8.64 -17.46 2.59
N ASN A 132 -9.01 -18.57 3.20
CA ASN A 132 -10.35 -19.15 3.02
C ASN A 132 -11.45 -18.24 3.58
N THR A 133 -11.11 -17.37 4.52
CA THR A 133 -12.03 -16.38 5.12
C THR A 133 -12.20 -15.12 4.27
N PHE A 134 -11.39 -14.94 3.24
CA PHE A 134 -11.43 -13.75 2.38
C PHE A 134 -12.39 -13.92 1.20
N ALA A 135 -12.84 -12.80 0.65
CA ALA A 135 -13.61 -12.81 -0.59
C ALA A 135 -12.74 -13.25 -1.78
N ASP A 136 -11.50 -12.76 -1.87
CA ASP A 136 -10.49 -13.27 -2.79
C ASP A 136 -9.65 -14.34 -2.09
N LYS A 137 -9.95 -15.61 -2.39
CA LYS A 137 -9.27 -16.78 -1.80
C LYS A 137 -7.98 -17.15 -2.52
N ASP A 138 -7.66 -16.48 -3.62
CA ASP A 138 -6.46 -16.75 -4.42
C ASP A 138 -5.20 -16.43 -3.61
N LEU A 139 -4.40 -17.44 -3.30
CA LEU A 139 -3.12 -17.29 -2.62
C LEU A 139 -2.11 -16.46 -3.43
N THR A 140 -2.37 -16.25 -4.72
CA THR A 140 -1.53 -15.42 -5.59
C THR A 140 -2.10 -14.02 -5.82
N ALA A 141 -3.15 -13.63 -5.10
CA ALA A 141 -3.83 -12.34 -5.28
C ALA A 141 -2.90 -11.13 -5.17
N ALA A 142 -1.86 -11.22 -4.36
CA ALA A 142 -0.82 -10.18 -4.24
C ALA A 142 -0.13 -9.82 -5.57
N ARG A 143 -0.09 -10.74 -6.55
CA ARG A 143 0.41 -10.47 -7.91
C ARG A 143 -0.33 -9.34 -8.62
N LYS A 144 -1.58 -9.11 -8.22
CA LYS A 144 -2.47 -8.13 -8.84
C LYS A 144 -2.38 -6.75 -8.17
N GLY A 145 -1.64 -6.63 -7.08
CA GLY A 145 -1.38 -5.38 -6.37
C GLY A 145 -2.46 -4.97 -5.36
N LEU A 146 -3.73 -5.04 -5.73
CA LEU A 146 -4.88 -4.89 -4.84
C LEU A 146 -5.77 -6.12 -4.94
N TYR A 147 -6.34 -6.55 -3.80
CA TYR A 147 -7.32 -7.65 -3.76
C TYR A 147 -8.34 -7.45 -2.64
N VAL A 148 -9.48 -8.16 -2.76
CA VAL A 148 -10.62 -7.98 -1.84
C VAL A 148 -10.51 -8.95 -0.66
N ILE A 149 -10.36 -8.39 0.56
CA ILE A 149 -10.44 -9.15 1.81
C ILE A 149 -11.90 -9.50 2.10
N ARG A 150 -12.79 -8.49 2.06
CA ARG A 150 -14.21 -8.65 2.32
C ARG A 150 -15.01 -7.85 1.29
N ASP A 151 -15.96 -8.50 0.65
CA ASP A 151 -16.89 -7.80 -0.24
C ASP A 151 -18.18 -7.42 0.48
N PHE A 152 -19.00 -6.61 -0.16
CA PHE A 152 -20.32 -6.27 0.35
C PHE A 152 -21.21 -7.52 0.48
N THR A 153 -21.91 -7.62 1.58
CA THR A 153 -22.99 -8.62 1.73
C THR A 153 -24.16 -8.24 0.81
N PRO A 154 -24.55 -9.10 -0.14
CA PRO A 154 -25.66 -8.83 -1.03
C PRO A 154 -26.96 -8.53 -0.27
N GLY A 155 -27.77 -7.61 -0.79
CA GLY A 155 -29.07 -7.26 -0.21
C GLY A 155 -29.02 -6.35 1.04
N LYS A 156 -27.81 -6.05 1.55
CA LYS A 156 -27.63 -5.09 2.67
C LYS A 156 -27.19 -3.72 2.16
N PRO A 157 -27.59 -2.63 2.82
CA PRO A 157 -27.06 -1.30 2.51
C PRO A 157 -25.54 -1.30 2.50
N LYS A 158 -24.93 -0.68 1.49
CA LYS A 158 -23.48 -0.51 1.41
C LYS A 158 -23.04 0.70 2.23
N HIS A 159 -21.93 0.60 2.97
CA HIS A 159 -21.43 1.66 3.83
C HIS A 159 -20.10 2.28 3.35
N GLY A 160 -19.66 1.95 2.13
CA GLY A 160 -18.44 2.46 1.51
C GLY A 160 -17.30 1.44 1.52
N THR A 161 -16.13 1.88 1.07
CA THR A 161 -14.95 1.04 0.89
C THR A 161 -13.84 1.43 1.88
N VAL A 162 -13.19 0.44 2.46
CA VAL A 162 -12.00 0.60 3.32
C VAL A 162 -10.80 0.03 2.58
N ILE A 163 -9.79 0.85 2.36
CA ILE A 163 -8.55 0.46 1.69
C ILE A 163 -7.44 0.38 2.73
N CYS A 164 -6.85 -0.80 2.89
CA CYS A 164 -5.84 -1.06 3.91
C CYS A 164 -4.45 -1.16 3.30
N GLN A 165 -3.45 -0.59 3.95
CA GLN A 165 -2.04 -0.71 3.55
C GLN A 165 -1.14 -0.81 4.78
N GLY A 166 -0.12 -1.64 4.68
CA GLY A 166 0.84 -1.88 5.75
C GLY A 166 0.44 -3.02 6.67
N SER A 167 1.41 -3.50 7.46
CA SER A 167 1.28 -4.76 8.20
C SER A 167 0.33 -4.65 9.38
N SER A 168 0.65 -3.84 10.38
CA SER A 168 -0.17 -3.70 11.60
C SER A 168 -1.57 -3.18 11.30
N SER A 169 -1.68 -2.20 10.40
CA SER A 169 -2.96 -1.62 9.97
C SER A 169 -3.87 -2.67 9.33
N THR A 170 -3.38 -3.44 8.37
CA THR A 170 -4.21 -4.45 7.68
C THR A 170 -4.56 -5.63 8.59
N VAL A 171 -3.60 -6.13 9.38
CA VAL A 171 -3.87 -7.19 10.38
C VAL A 171 -4.97 -6.75 11.34
N ASN A 172 -4.93 -5.51 11.83
CA ASN A 172 -5.91 -5.02 12.79
C ASN A 172 -7.28 -4.73 12.16
N VAL A 173 -7.32 -4.35 10.87
CA VAL A 173 -8.59 -4.29 10.12
C VAL A 173 -9.21 -5.69 10.00
N VAL A 174 -8.42 -6.72 9.69
CA VAL A 174 -8.92 -8.10 9.61
C VAL A 174 -9.51 -8.56 10.94
N LYS A 175 -8.87 -8.23 12.07
CA LYS A 175 -9.37 -8.58 13.41
C LYS A 175 -10.74 -7.98 13.76
N VAL A 176 -11.13 -6.87 13.15
CA VAL A 176 -12.41 -6.22 13.47
C VAL A 176 -13.55 -6.61 12.53
N ILE A 177 -13.31 -7.44 11.51
CA ILE A 177 -14.34 -7.82 10.52
C ILE A 177 -15.58 -8.39 11.20
N SER A 178 -15.44 -9.34 12.12
CA SER A 178 -16.58 -9.95 12.81
C SER A 178 -17.39 -8.93 13.61
N ARG A 179 -16.72 -7.99 14.28
CA ARG A 179 -17.40 -6.90 15.01
C ARG A 179 -18.16 -5.96 14.08
N LEU A 180 -17.60 -5.67 12.88
CA LEU A 180 -18.30 -4.87 11.87
C LEU A 180 -19.58 -5.58 11.40
N GLU A 181 -19.53 -6.89 11.20
CA GLU A 181 -20.68 -7.70 10.80
C GLU A 181 -21.76 -7.74 11.88
N GLU A 182 -21.39 -7.94 13.14
CA GLU A 182 -22.27 -7.89 14.31
C GLU A 182 -22.95 -6.52 14.46
N ALA A 183 -22.22 -5.45 14.15
CA ALA A 183 -22.76 -4.08 14.17
C ALA A 183 -23.59 -3.73 12.91
N GLY A 184 -23.79 -4.68 11.97
CA GLY A 184 -24.52 -4.45 10.73
C GLY A 184 -23.80 -3.56 9.72
N ILE A 185 -22.50 -3.35 9.88
CA ILE A 185 -21.68 -2.49 9.03
C ILE A 185 -21.24 -3.27 7.79
N ASN A 186 -21.72 -2.86 6.62
CA ASN A 186 -21.48 -3.51 5.34
C ASN A 186 -20.51 -2.69 4.47
N VAL A 187 -19.22 -2.75 4.80
CA VAL A 187 -18.13 -2.13 4.03
C VAL A 187 -17.40 -3.17 3.18
N LYS A 188 -16.92 -2.77 2.01
CA LYS A 188 -15.92 -3.52 1.26
C LYS A 188 -14.54 -3.23 1.83
N ILE A 189 -13.71 -4.26 2.01
CA ILE A 189 -12.34 -4.13 2.52
C ILE A 189 -11.37 -4.64 1.48
N ILE A 190 -10.41 -3.79 1.12
CA ILE A 190 -9.41 -4.05 0.08
C ILE A 190 -8.02 -3.96 0.69
N SER A 191 -7.17 -4.95 0.43
CA SER A 191 -5.74 -4.85 0.68
C SER A 191 -5.04 -4.17 -0.49
N ALA A 192 -4.28 -3.11 -0.21
CA ALA A 192 -3.50 -2.38 -1.20
C ALA A 192 -2.00 -2.65 -0.97
N ILE A 193 -1.51 -3.69 -1.63
CA ILE A 193 -0.10 -4.10 -1.56
C ILE A 193 0.76 -3.24 -2.47
N SER A 194 0.28 -2.98 -3.70
CA SER A 194 1.01 -2.22 -4.70
C SER A 194 0.06 -1.59 -5.71
N GLU A 195 0.00 -0.26 -5.70
CA GLU A 195 -0.67 0.50 -6.75
C GLU A 195 -0.01 0.28 -8.11
N ASP A 196 1.33 0.16 -8.15
CA ASP A 196 2.09 -0.04 -9.39
C ASP A 196 1.78 -1.37 -10.08
N LEU A 197 1.53 -2.42 -9.32
CA LEU A 197 1.07 -3.71 -9.84
C LEU A 197 -0.40 -3.66 -10.27
N PHE A 198 -1.24 -2.96 -9.51
CA PHE A 198 -2.67 -2.82 -9.79
C PHE A 198 -2.93 -2.02 -11.07
N ASP A 199 -2.20 -0.94 -11.28
CA ASP A 199 -2.31 -0.11 -12.49
C ASP A 199 -2.04 -0.90 -13.79
N ARG A 200 -1.28 -1.97 -13.70
CA ARG A 200 -0.95 -2.85 -14.83
C ARG A 200 -1.99 -3.95 -15.08
N GLN A 201 -3.01 -4.06 -14.21
CA GLN A 201 -4.07 -5.05 -14.39
C GLN A 201 -5.06 -4.62 -15.46
N PRO A 202 -5.75 -5.60 -16.10
CA PRO A 202 -6.86 -5.32 -17.00
C PRO A 202 -7.93 -4.43 -16.34
N GLN A 203 -8.56 -3.56 -17.12
CA GLN A 203 -9.56 -2.63 -16.62
C GLN A 203 -10.72 -3.33 -15.89
N ASP A 204 -11.16 -4.49 -16.39
CA ASP A 204 -12.25 -5.27 -15.77
C ASP A 204 -11.87 -5.72 -14.36
N TYR A 205 -10.62 -6.18 -14.16
CA TYR A 205 -10.14 -6.51 -12.83
C TYR A 205 -10.10 -5.27 -11.93
N ARG A 206 -9.55 -4.18 -12.42
CA ARG A 206 -9.48 -2.93 -11.64
C ARG A 206 -10.87 -2.45 -11.24
N ASN A 207 -11.84 -2.49 -12.16
CA ASN A 207 -13.21 -2.13 -11.88
C ASN A 207 -13.90 -3.10 -10.89
N SER A 208 -13.55 -4.39 -10.90
CA SER A 208 -14.12 -5.36 -9.94
C SER A 208 -13.63 -5.13 -8.51
N VAL A 209 -12.38 -4.71 -8.36
CA VAL A 209 -11.76 -4.46 -7.05
C VAL A 209 -12.08 -3.06 -6.54
N LEU A 210 -11.75 -2.03 -7.32
CA LEU A 210 -11.87 -0.62 -6.92
C LEU A 210 -12.39 0.21 -8.11
N PRO A 211 -13.71 0.18 -8.38
CA PRO A 211 -14.30 0.96 -9.44
C PRO A 211 -14.26 2.48 -9.12
N PRO A 212 -14.32 3.37 -10.12
CA PRO A 212 -14.22 4.82 -9.93
C PRO A 212 -15.18 5.39 -8.88
N GLU A 213 -16.41 4.91 -8.85
CA GLU A 213 -17.39 5.35 -7.85
C GLU A 213 -17.02 4.97 -6.40
N ALA A 214 -16.25 3.89 -6.22
CA ALA A 214 -15.76 3.51 -4.90
C ALA A 214 -14.70 4.48 -4.38
N LEU A 215 -13.95 5.14 -5.25
CA LEU A 215 -12.91 6.11 -4.85
C LEU A 215 -13.51 7.33 -4.13
N VAL A 216 -14.71 7.73 -4.49
CA VAL A 216 -15.42 8.87 -3.86
C VAL A 216 -16.14 8.47 -2.57
N ASP A 217 -16.31 7.19 -2.30
CA ASP A 217 -16.96 6.64 -1.10
C ASP A 217 -15.99 5.67 -0.38
N ALA A 218 -14.73 6.07 -0.25
CA ALA A 218 -13.69 5.28 0.38
C ALA A 218 -13.04 6.03 1.56
N MET A 219 -12.49 5.26 2.48
CA MET A 219 -11.49 5.68 3.45
C MET A 219 -10.29 4.76 3.37
N PHE A 220 -9.15 5.15 3.92
CA PHE A 220 -8.01 4.24 4.05
C PHE A 220 -7.52 4.12 5.49
N VAL A 221 -6.93 2.97 5.77
CA VAL A 221 -6.24 2.65 7.01
C VAL A 221 -4.81 2.25 6.64
N SER A 222 -3.83 3.04 6.99
CA SER A 222 -2.46 2.86 6.53
C SER A 222 -1.43 3.05 7.64
N SER A 223 -0.42 2.20 7.65
CA SER A 223 0.78 2.38 8.48
C SER A 223 1.66 3.55 8.03
N ALA A 224 1.45 4.06 6.81
CA ALA A 224 2.17 5.22 6.28
C ALA A 224 1.57 6.55 6.74
N THR A 225 2.17 7.65 6.29
CA THR A 225 1.65 9.00 6.52
C THR A 225 0.43 9.30 5.65
N ARG A 226 -0.41 10.22 6.12
CA ARG A 226 -1.59 10.75 5.41
C ARG A 226 -1.27 11.26 4.01
N ARG A 227 -0.07 11.80 3.81
CA ARG A 227 0.40 12.34 2.52
C ARG A 227 0.72 11.27 1.48
N VAL A 228 0.69 10.00 1.85
CA VAL A 228 1.00 8.87 0.97
C VAL A 228 -0.17 7.88 0.99
N PRO A 229 -1.30 8.23 0.36
CA PRO A 229 -2.45 7.34 0.29
C PRO A 229 -2.10 6.05 -0.47
N PRO A 230 -2.78 4.93 -0.15
CA PRO A 230 -2.56 3.64 -0.80
C PRO A 230 -2.80 3.67 -2.32
N VAL A 231 -3.72 4.51 -2.75
CA VAL A 231 -4.04 4.76 -4.16
C VAL A 231 -4.18 6.25 -4.40
N ARG A 232 -3.89 6.71 -5.63
CA ARG A 232 -3.77 8.14 -5.95
C ARG A 232 -5.09 8.90 -6.02
N ASP A 233 -6.12 8.24 -6.53
CA ASP A 233 -7.34 8.92 -6.97
C ASP A 233 -8.45 8.92 -5.90
N LEU A 234 -8.07 9.04 -4.62
CA LEU A 234 -9.05 9.12 -3.54
C LEU A 234 -9.84 10.43 -3.57
N GLY A 235 -11.11 10.35 -3.22
CA GLY A 235 -11.99 11.50 -3.20
C GLY A 235 -11.63 12.51 -2.09
N PRO A 236 -11.99 13.79 -2.25
CA PRO A 236 -11.56 14.88 -1.36
C PRO A 236 -12.09 14.74 0.07
N LEU A 237 -13.15 13.97 0.31
CA LEU A 237 -13.68 13.75 1.65
C LEU A 237 -13.11 12.50 2.33
N THR A 238 -12.28 11.74 1.65
CA THR A 238 -11.71 10.49 2.17
C THR A 238 -10.76 10.74 3.34
N ASP A 239 -9.98 11.82 3.28
CA ASP A 239 -9.00 12.18 4.30
C ASP A 239 -9.62 12.39 5.69
N GLU A 240 -10.85 12.90 5.76
CA GLU A 240 -11.57 13.16 7.03
C GLU A 240 -11.79 11.90 7.87
N TYR A 241 -11.90 10.73 7.23
CA TYR A 241 -12.19 9.46 7.87
C TYR A 241 -10.99 8.52 7.92
N SER A 242 -9.95 8.80 7.17
CA SER A 242 -8.79 7.91 7.03
C SER A 242 -7.94 7.90 8.29
N LEU A 243 -7.40 6.72 8.62
CA LEU A 243 -6.44 6.53 9.71
C LEU A 243 -5.05 6.31 9.15
N THR A 244 -4.09 7.03 9.71
CA THR A 244 -2.68 6.97 9.34
C THR A 244 -1.81 7.12 10.58
N SER A 245 -0.54 6.71 10.49
CA SER A 245 0.38 6.80 11.63
C SER A 245 0.69 8.23 12.09
N ASP A 246 0.35 9.24 11.29
CA ASP A 246 0.51 10.67 11.63
C ASP A 246 -0.84 11.35 11.92
N TRP A 247 -1.83 10.61 12.41
CA TRP A 247 -3.19 11.10 12.65
C TRP A 247 -3.22 12.40 13.46
N ASP A 248 -2.45 12.46 14.56
CA ASP A 248 -2.40 13.62 15.43
C ASP A 248 -1.42 14.72 14.96
N ASN A 249 -0.90 14.62 13.74
CA ASN A 249 0.08 15.53 13.16
C ASN A 249 1.37 15.68 13.99
N GLN A 250 1.78 14.62 14.65
CA GLN A 250 2.99 14.57 15.49
C GLN A 250 3.78 13.28 15.24
N TRP A 251 5.04 13.30 15.68
CA TRP A 251 5.86 12.11 15.70
C TRP A 251 5.38 11.16 16.78
N LEU A 252 5.32 9.87 16.45
CA LEU A 252 5.05 8.84 17.44
C LEU A 252 6.20 8.73 18.44
N THR A 253 5.90 8.30 19.66
CA THR A 253 6.91 7.99 20.69
C THR A 253 7.61 6.66 20.39
N SER A 254 8.60 6.34 21.22
CA SER A 254 9.21 5.01 21.25
C SER A 254 8.67 4.25 22.44
N GLY A 255 8.54 2.95 22.35
CA GLY A 255 8.04 2.15 23.45
C GLY A 255 7.73 0.71 23.02
N LEU A 256 6.78 0.09 23.71
CA LEU A 256 6.27 -1.20 23.30
C LEU A 256 5.43 -1.06 22.03
N GLU A 257 5.51 -2.03 21.14
CA GLU A 257 4.76 -2.06 19.88
C GLU A 257 3.28 -1.72 20.08
N LYS A 258 2.64 -2.38 21.07
CA LYS A 258 1.24 -2.17 21.37
C LYS A 258 0.92 -0.71 21.71
N GLU A 259 1.74 -0.08 22.55
CA GLU A 259 1.53 1.31 22.99
C GLU A 259 1.64 2.29 21.83
N VAL A 260 2.60 2.08 20.94
CA VAL A 260 2.80 2.97 19.78
C VAL A 260 1.75 2.72 18.68
N ILE A 261 1.25 1.50 18.53
CA ILE A 261 0.10 1.23 17.66
C ILE A 261 -1.19 1.90 18.20
N GLU A 262 -1.39 1.89 19.52
CA GLU A 262 -2.49 2.61 20.16
C GLU A 262 -2.34 4.13 20.01
N GLU A 263 -1.15 4.68 20.20
CA GLU A 263 -0.84 6.09 19.95
C GLU A 263 -1.13 6.50 18.49
N ALA A 264 -0.83 5.63 17.53
CA ALA A 264 -1.11 5.83 16.12
C ALA A 264 -2.59 5.66 15.73
N HIS A 265 -3.47 5.31 16.66
CA HIS A 265 -4.87 4.96 16.41
C HIS A 265 -5.07 3.82 15.39
N LEU A 266 -4.09 2.93 15.29
CA LEU A 266 -4.11 1.76 14.40
C LEU A 266 -4.38 0.44 15.14
N ASP A 267 -4.74 0.52 16.41
CA ASP A 267 -5.25 -0.60 17.18
C ASP A 267 -6.66 -1.01 16.73
N PRO A 268 -7.10 -2.26 17.02
CA PRO A 268 -8.40 -2.75 16.58
C PRO A 268 -9.59 -1.91 17.06
N GLU A 269 -9.52 -1.33 18.26
CA GLU A 269 -10.62 -0.54 18.81
C GLU A 269 -10.77 0.81 18.07
N SER A 270 -9.68 1.51 17.84
CA SER A 270 -9.63 2.76 17.11
C SER A 270 -10.07 2.57 15.65
N ILE A 271 -9.62 1.50 15.01
CA ILE A 271 -10.01 1.14 13.64
C ILE A 271 -11.52 0.84 13.59
N PHE A 272 -12.04 0.04 14.51
CA PHE A 272 -13.47 -0.25 14.55
C PHE A 272 -14.33 1.02 14.69
N LYS A 273 -13.98 1.91 15.63
CA LYS A 273 -14.67 3.19 15.84
C LYS A 273 -14.63 4.07 14.59
N SER A 274 -13.49 4.14 13.93
CA SER A 274 -13.34 4.96 12.72
C SER A 274 -14.15 4.40 11.54
N ILE A 275 -14.11 3.10 11.28
CA ILE A 275 -14.94 2.48 10.24
C ILE A 275 -16.42 2.61 10.56
N LYS A 276 -16.81 2.47 11.83
CA LYS A 276 -18.20 2.68 12.25
C LYS A 276 -18.65 4.12 11.99
N ARG A 277 -17.86 5.12 12.39
CA ARG A 277 -18.14 6.53 12.11
C ARG A 277 -18.27 6.78 10.60
N PHE A 278 -17.36 6.22 9.81
CA PHE A 278 -17.40 6.32 8.35
C PHE A 278 -18.69 5.72 7.77
N ALA A 279 -19.13 4.56 8.27
CA ALA A 279 -20.37 3.93 7.85
C ALA A 279 -21.62 4.71 8.27
N ASP A 280 -21.69 5.15 9.52
CA ASP A 280 -22.82 5.91 10.07
C ASP A 280 -23.02 7.25 9.33
N ASP A 281 -21.94 7.92 8.99
CA ASP A 281 -21.95 9.22 8.30
C ASP A 281 -22.13 9.11 6.77
N ARG A 282 -22.33 7.92 6.20
CA ARG A 282 -22.34 7.73 4.75
C ARG A 282 -23.36 8.62 4.02
N ALA A 283 -24.57 8.70 4.50
CA ALA A 283 -25.60 9.54 3.87
C ALA A 283 -25.19 11.02 3.85
N LYS A 284 -24.63 11.51 4.96
CA LYS A 284 -24.11 12.87 5.11
C LYS A 284 -22.90 13.13 4.19
N ARG A 285 -21.97 12.18 4.06
CA ARG A 285 -20.84 12.28 3.14
C ARG A 285 -21.28 12.39 1.69
N LEU A 286 -22.21 11.52 1.26
CA LEU A 286 -22.72 11.53 -0.11
C LEU A 286 -23.50 12.83 -0.43
N GLU A 287 -24.25 13.36 0.54
CA GLU A 287 -24.95 14.65 0.36
C GLU A 287 -23.97 15.82 0.22
N ARG A 288 -22.89 15.84 1.02
CA ARG A 288 -21.80 16.83 0.86
C ARG A 288 -21.17 16.75 -0.54
N GLN A 289 -20.91 15.55 -1.04
CA GLN A 289 -20.34 15.37 -2.38
C GLN A 289 -21.29 15.88 -3.46
N LYS A 290 -22.57 15.58 -3.38
CA LYS A 290 -23.59 16.12 -4.31
C LYS A 290 -23.63 17.64 -4.27
N SER A 291 -23.63 18.22 -3.07
CA SER A 291 -23.60 19.68 -2.89
C SER A 291 -22.35 20.32 -3.48
N LEU A 292 -21.17 19.66 -3.36
CA LEU A 292 -19.95 20.16 -3.98
C LEU A 292 -20.01 20.09 -5.50
N LEU A 293 -20.52 19.00 -6.07
CA LEU A 293 -20.68 18.83 -7.52
C LEU A 293 -21.69 19.82 -8.10
N ALA A 294 -22.80 20.07 -7.40
CA ALA A 294 -23.81 21.04 -7.83
C ALA A 294 -23.22 22.45 -8.02
N LYS A 295 -22.31 22.86 -7.13
CA LYS A 295 -21.61 24.16 -7.22
C LYS A 295 -20.65 24.30 -8.41
N LEU A 296 -20.35 23.21 -9.12
CA LEU A 296 -19.51 23.23 -10.32
C LEU A 296 -20.34 23.41 -11.60
N VAL A 297 -21.66 23.26 -11.51
CA VAL A 297 -22.57 23.30 -12.66
C VAL A 297 -23.28 24.66 -12.76
N ASP A 298 -23.32 25.41 -11.66
CA ASP A 298 -23.81 26.78 -11.58
C ASP A 298 -22.69 27.78 -11.97
#